data_fde80edc5052d23f83fba2ab76982ada
#
_entry.id   fde80edc5052d23f83fba2ab76982ada
#
_cell.length_a   1.000
_cell.length_b   1.000
_cell.length_c   1.000
_cell.angle_alpha   90.00
_cell.angle_beta   90.00
_cell.angle_gamma   90.00
#
_symmetry.space_group_name_H-M   'P 1'
#
loop_
_entity.id
_entity.type
_entity.pdbx_description
1 polymer ?
#
loop_
_entity_poly.entity_id
_entity_poly.type
_entity_poly.pdbx_seq_one_letter_code
_entity_poly.pdbx_strand_id
1 'polypeptide(L)'
;MDTRIKFLYLSEPDMIKAGVKNMDQCVEAMEDLLVTLNKGDYVMAGVNHNSHGAQVIFPDDPQFEGMPKNADDRRFMAMPAYLGGKYQMAGMKWYGSNCENKASGLPRSILMMMLNDKDTGAPLALMSANLVSCYRTGAIPGVGAKYLAGKDSETVTIIGPGVMGRTCLLAFLSVCPKITTVKVKGRGLRSLHAFEEFVKKECPQIQQVIVCDSMEEAVKDSDIICVTSTAPVKEIDFPYIAEDWVKKGALICLPSAARFDEDFLINRCKKVVDNYKLYEAWAEEFPYPSYEMVQIIGSKFTDYLHEGRIQREEIVDIADIIKKKHPGRESDDEIIVYSVGGMPVEDIAWGGTVYRNALKEGIGVELPLWDQPDMA
;
A
#
# COMPACT_ATOMS: atom_id res chain seq x y z
N MET A 1 -13.26 15.83 38.42
CA MET A 1 -12.88 15.75 36.98
C MET A 1 -13.78 14.71 36.34
N ASP A 2 -14.23 14.91 35.11
CA ASP A 2 -14.98 13.88 34.37
C ASP A 2 -13.97 12.82 33.90
N THR A 3 -14.15 11.58 34.31
CA THR A 3 -13.28 10.45 34.01
C THR A 3 -13.88 9.53 32.93
N ARG A 4 -15.06 9.89 32.43
CA ARG A 4 -15.73 9.11 31.38
C ARG A 4 -14.90 9.03 30.12
N ILE A 5 -14.76 7.82 29.58
CA ILE A 5 -14.17 7.60 28.26
C ILE A 5 -15.21 6.92 27.37
N LYS A 6 -15.37 7.50 26.21
CA LYS A 6 -16.19 6.98 25.13
C LYS A 6 -15.37 6.97 23.85
N PHE A 7 -15.72 6.10 22.91
CA PHE A 7 -15.10 6.02 21.60
C PHE A 7 -16.16 5.79 20.52
N LEU A 8 -15.85 6.16 19.30
CA LEU A 8 -16.72 5.97 18.14
C LEU A 8 -16.49 4.58 17.53
N TYR A 9 -17.55 3.79 17.41
CA TYR A 9 -17.53 2.56 16.61
C TYR A 9 -18.02 2.88 15.19
N LEU A 10 -17.23 2.47 14.17
CA LEU A 10 -17.55 2.63 12.76
C LEU A 10 -17.56 1.27 12.06
N SER A 11 -18.73 0.80 11.70
CA SER A 11 -18.93 -0.37 10.85
C SER A 11 -18.47 -0.09 9.41
N GLU A 12 -18.32 -1.11 8.55
CA GLU A 12 -17.97 -0.88 7.14
C GLU A 12 -19.00 0.00 6.40
N PRO A 13 -20.33 -0.15 6.58
CA PRO A 13 -21.30 0.80 6.05
C PRO A 13 -21.11 2.24 6.54
N ASP A 14 -20.71 2.45 7.80
CA ASP A 14 -20.43 3.78 8.33
C ASP A 14 -19.15 4.36 7.71
N MET A 15 -18.12 3.55 7.55
CA MET A 15 -16.89 3.95 6.84
C MET A 15 -17.20 4.39 5.40
N ILE A 16 -18.09 3.68 4.69
CA ILE A 16 -18.52 4.05 3.33
C ILE A 16 -19.22 5.41 3.33
N LYS A 17 -20.16 5.64 4.25
CA LYS A 17 -20.84 6.93 4.40
C LYS A 17 -19.89 8.06 4.76
N ALA A 18 -18.88 7.79 5.60
CA ALA A 18 -17.84 8.74 5.99
C ALA A 18 -16.79 8.98 4.90
N GLY A 19 -16.94 8.38 3.71
CA GLY A 19 -16.14 8.67 2.54
C GLY A 19 -14.86 7.84 2.38
N VAL A 20 -14.75 6.66 3.01
CA VAL A 20 -13.56 5.78 2.88
C VAL A 20 -13.25 5.39 1.43
N LYS A 21 -14.21 5.51 0.51
CA LYS A 21 -14.04 5.27 -0.93
C LYS A 21 -13.67 6.52 -1.74
N ASN A 22 -13.51 7.67 -1.12
CA ASN A 22 -13.08 8.89 -1.82
C ASN A 22 -11.59 8.80 -2.12
N MET A 23 -11.24 8.36 -3.35
CA MET A 23 -9.86 8.15 -3.75
C MET A 23 -9.08 9.46 -3.87
N ASP A 24 -9.71 10.54 -4.32
CA ASP A 24 -9.05 11.86 -4.42
C ASP A 24 -8.58 12.32 -3.04
N GLN A 25 -9.47 12.27 -2.04
CA GLN A 25 -9.13 12.61 -0.67
C GLN A 25 -8.09 11.65 -0.07
N CYS A 26 -8.13 10.36 -0.46
CA CYS A 26 -7.16 9.38 -0.01
C CYS A 26 -5.76 9.67 -0.57
N VAL A 27 -5.64 10.00 -1.86
CA VAL A 27 -4.38 10.40 -2.50
C VAL A 27 -3.82 11.66 -1.85
N GLU A 28 -4.64 12.67 -1.59
CA GLU A 28 -4.23 13.89 -0.86
C GLU A 28 -3.73 13.55 0.56
N ALA A 29 -4.41 12.66 1.27
CA ALA A 29 -3.99 12.22 2.60
C ALA A 29 -2.64 11.48 2.56
N MET A 30 -2.42 10.63 1.57
CA MET A 30 -1.13 9.93 1.39
C MET A 30 0.00 10.88 1.00
N GLU A 31 -0.27 11.87 0.16
CA GLU A 31 0.71 12.92 -0.18
C GLU A 31 1.16 13.72 1.06
N ASP A 32 0.22 14.19 1.86
CA ASP A 32 0.50 14.89 3.12
C ASP A 32 1.27 14.00 4.12
N LEU A 33 0.90 12.71 4.18
CA LEU A 33 1.59 11.72 4.98
C LEU A 33 3.06 11.62 4.59
N LEU A 34 3.37 11.39 3.31
CA LEU A 34 4.74 11.23 2.82
C LEU A 34 5.60 12.47 3.14
N VAL A 35 5.02 13.66 3.01
CA VAL A 35 5.69 14.90 3.46
C VAL A 35 5.93 14.92 4.97
N THR A 36 5.00 14.40 5.77
CA THR A 36 5.12 14.32 7.23
C THR A 36 6.21 13.32 7.64
N LEU A 37 6.28 12.17 6.97
CA LEU A 37 7.36 11.19 7.16
C LEU A 37 8.74 11.78 6.88
N ASN A 38 8.89 12.50 5.79
CA ASN A 38 10.14 13.14 5.42
C ASN A 38 10.59 14.23 6.43
N LYS A 39 9.65 14.79 7.22
CA LYS A 39 9.97 15.68 8.34
C LYS A 39 10.40 14.93 9.62
N GLY A 40 10.16 13.63 9.67
CA GLY A 40 10.43 12.79 10.84
C GLY A 40 9.37 12.88 11.95
N ASP A 41 8.19 13.46 11.69
CA ASP A 41 7.12 13.61 12.69
C ASP A 41 6.20 12.39 12.71
N TYR A 42 6.79 11.24 13.03
CA TYR A 42 6.11 9.96 13.18
C TYR A 42 6.95 8.96 13.98
N VAL A 43 6.32 7.93 14.49
CA VAL A 43 6.98 6.77 15.12
C VAL A 43 6.19 5.51 14.73
N MET A 44 6.85 4.54 14.13
CA MET A 44 6.30 3.20 13.93
C MET A 44 6.88 2.23 14.97
N ALA A 45 6.36 1.03 15.06
CA ALA A 45 6.86 0.00 15.97
C ALA A 45 8.32 -0.40 15.67
N GLY A 46 8.86 -1.28 16.51
CA GLY A 46 10.22 -1.79 16.40
C GLY A 46 11.26 -0.89 17.06
N VAL A 47 12.46 -1.41 17.24
CA VAL A 47 13.57 -0.69 17.92
C VAL A 47 14.11 0.48 17.08
N ASN A 48 13.94 0.41 15.76
CA ASN A 48 14.33 1.44 14.79
C ASN A 48 13.23 2.48 14.53
N HIS A 49 12.04 2.32 15.13
CA HIS A 49 10.87 3.19 14.95
C HIS A 49 10.33 3.29 13.52
N ASN A 50 10.69 2.33 12.67
CA ASN A 50 10.30 2.26 11.25
C ASN A 50 9.77 0.88 10.83
N SER A 51 9.54 -0.05 11.77
CA SER A 51 9.07 -1.40 11.48
C SER A 51 7.67 -1.39 10.86
N HIS A 52 7.48 -2.29 9.91
CA HIS A 52 6.16 -2.53 9.29
C HIS A 52 5.12 -3.05 10.29
N GLY A 53 5.54 -3.73 11.35
CA GLY A 53 4.69 -4.28 12.40
C GLY A 53 5.15 -5.64 12.91
N ALA A 54 4.39 -6.21 13.85
CA ALA A 54 4.65 -7.51 14.47
C ALA A 54 3.66 -8.57 13.99
N GLN A 55 4.17 -9.79 13.75
CA GLN A 55 3.39 -10.91 13.24
C GLN A 55 3.27 -12.04 14.28
N VAL A 56 2.10 -12.69 14.30
CA VAL A 56 1.91 -14.01 14.88
C VAL A 56 1.81 -14.99 13.72
N ILE A 57 2.82 -15.84 13.56
CA ILE A 57 2.90 -16.90 12.53
C ILE A 57 2.83 -18.24 13.26
N PHE A 58 2.00 -19.14 12.74
CA PHE A 58 1.84 -20.47 13.33
C PHE A 58 2.96 -21.40 12.85
N PRO A 59 3.36 -22.40 13.68
CA PRO A 59 4.37 -23.36 13.29
C PRO A 59 3.85 -24.32 12.21
N ASP A 60 4.79 -24.87 11.41
CA ASP A 60 4.47 -25.89 10.41
C ASP A 60 4.04 -27.21 11.04
N ASP A 61 4.52 -27.50 12.25
CA ASP A 61 4.19 -28.69 13.03
C ASP A 61 3.75 -28.27 14.45
N PRO A 62 2.46 -27.93 14.66
CA PRO A 62 1.95 -27.53 15.96
C PRO A 62 1.95 -28.69 16.95
N GLN A 63 2.52 -28.48 18.14
CA GLN A 63 2.66 -29.47 19.19
C GLN A 63 1.44 -29.58 20.13
N PHE A 64 0.45 -28.70 19.95
CA PHE A 64 -0.73 -28.61 20.81
C PHE A 64 -2.01 -28.81 20.03
N GLU A 65 -2.95 -29.57 20.58
CA GLU A 65 -4.28 -29.73 20.01
C GLU A 65 -4.97 -28.32 19.91
N GLY A 66 -5.59 -28.06 18.77
CA GLY A 66 -6.27 -26.78 18.53
C GLY A 66 -5.36 -25.62 18.09
N MET A 67 -4.03 -25.76 18.16
CA MET A 67 -3.12 -24.77 17.58
C MET A 67 -3.18 -24.85 16.05
N PRO A 68 -3.46 -23.74 15.35
CA PRO A 68 -3.47 -23.74 13.89
C PRO A 68 -2.10 -24.11 13.32
N LYS A 69 -2.12 -24.87 12.22
CA LYS A 69 -0.92 -25.11 11.41
C LYS A 69 -0.67 -23.92 10.50
N ASN A 70 0.61 -23.65 10.22
CA ASN A 70 1.00 -22.70 9.18
C ASN A 70 0.36 -23.05 7.83
N ALA A 71 -0.06 -22.04 7.09
CA ALA A 71 -0.63 -22.16 5.76
C ALA A 71 -0.44 -20.84 5.01
N ASP A 72 -0.76 -20.83 3.73
CA ASP A 72 -0.61 -19.65 2.86
C ASP A 72 -1.28 -18.42 3.46
N ASP A 73 -0.47 -17.42 3.78
CA ASP A 73 -0.87 -16.14 4.38
C ASP A 73 -1.73 -16.29 5.66
N ARG A 74 -1.55 -17.39 6.41
CA ARG A 74 -2.19 -17.59 7.73
C ARG A 74 -1.36 -16.92 8.81
N ARG A 75 -1.78 -15.73 9.21
CA ARG A 75 -1.10 -14.95 10.26
C ARG A 75 -2.04 -13.95 10.92
N PHE A 76 -1.63 -13.44 12.07
CA PHE A 76 -2.14 -12.19 12.60
C PHE A 76 -1.04 -11.14 12.54
N MET A 77 -1.44 -9.87 12.41
CA MET A 77 -0.50 -8.77 12.32
C MET A 77 -0.99 -7.52 13.07
N ALA A 78 -0.11 -6.96 13.89
CA ALA A 78 -0.27 -5.67 14.55
C ALA A 78 0.61 -4.64 13.86
N MET A 79 0.02 -3.50 13.49
CA MET A 79 0.70 -2.40 12.80
C MET A 79 0.49 -1.10 13.58
N PRO A 80 1.15 -0.93 14.76
CA PRO A 80 1.02 0.26 15.58
C PRO A 80 1.92 1.39 15.08
N ALA A 81 1.42 2.63 15.18
CA ALA A 81 2.21 3.83 14.92
C ALA A 81 1.61 5.08 15.56
N TYR A 82 2.42 6.12 15.64
CA TYR A 82 2.03 7.50 15.83
C TYR A 82 2.28 8.30 14.55
N LEU A 83 1.38 9.19 14.22
CA LEU A 83 1.53 10.12 13.10
C LEU A 83 1.23 11.55 13.57
N GLY A 84 2.21 12.43 13.39
CA GLY A 84 2.13 13.84 13.71
C GLY A 84 1.48 14.70 12.63
N GLY A 85 2.07 15.85 12.34
CA GLY A 85 1.55 16.80 11.36
C GLY A 85 0.11 17.22 11.69
N LYS A 86 -0.77 17.21 10.70
CA LYS A 86 -2.20 17.52 10.89
C LYS A 86 -2.98 16.38 11.58
N TYR A 87 -2.40 15.19 11.69
CA TYR A 87 -3.10 14.02 12.23
C TYR A 87 -3.05 13.97 13.75
N GLN A 88 -1.85 14.01 14.34
CA GLN A 88 -1.63 14.00 15.79
C GLN A 88 -2.37 12.87 16.53
N MET A 89 -2.23 11.64 16.02
CA MET A 89 -2.90 10.45 16.52
C MET A 89 -1.93 9.29 16.64
N ALA A 90 -2.14 8.45 17.64
CA ALA A 90 -1.61 7.10 17.67
C ALA A 90 -2.71 6.12 17.22
N GLY A 91 -2.33 4.90 16.91
CA GLY A 91 -3.30 3.88 16.56
C GLY A 91 -2.65 2.60 16.09
N MET A 92 -3.49 1.64 15.77
CA MET A 92 -3.05 0.32 15.34
C MET A 92 -4.08 -0.28 14.38
N LYS A 93 -3.61 -0.81 13.25
CA LYS A 93 -4.36 -1.79 12.48
C LYS A 93 -4.00 -3.18 12.99
N TRP A 94 -5.03 -3.96 13.32
CA TRP A 94 -4.93 -5.37 13.67
C TRP A 94 -5.71 -6.21 12.67
N TYR A 95 -5.10 -7.30 12.16
CA TYR A 95 -5.81 -8.18 11.26
C TYR A 95 -5.35 -9.64 11.34
N GLY A 96 -6.30 -10.54 11.04
CA GLY A 96 -6.01 -11.91 10.71
C GLY A 96 -6.13 -12.12 9.20
N SER A 97 -5.25 -12.91 8.60
CA SER A 97 -5.33 -13.33 7.21
C SER A 97 -5.16 -14.84 7.04
N ASN A 98 -5.82 -15.39 6.02
CA ASN A 98 -5.75 -16.78 5.62
C ASN A 98 -6.30 -16.91 4.19
N CYS A 99 -5.53 -17.49 3.28
CA CYS A 99 -5.99 -17.71 1.90
C CYS A 99 -7.21 -18.65 1.82
N GLU A 100 -7.40 -19.56 2.76
CA GLU A 100 -8.53 -20.49 2.85
C GLU A 100 -9.87 -19.81 3.11
N ASN A 101 -9.89 -18.58 3.68
CA ASN A 101 -11.11 -17.81 3.92
C ASN A 101 -11.99 -17.69 2.67
N LYS A 102 -11.37 -17.62 1.49
CA LYS A 102 -12.07 -17.50 0.21
C LYS A 102 -13.00 -18.69 -0.08
N ALA A 103 -12.65 -19.89 0.40
CA ALA A 103 -13.47 -21.08 0.24
C ALA A 103 -14.80 -20.98 1.02
N SER A 104 -14.80 -20.19 2.12
CA SER A 104 -15.96 -19.91 2.96
C SER A 104 -16.68 -18.60 2.60
N GLY A 105 -16.31 -17.96 1.47
CA GLY A 105 -16.90 -16.69 1.04
C GLY A 105 -16.43 -15.47 1.84
N LEU A 106 -15.46 -15.63 2.73
CA LEU A 106 -14.87 -14.54 3.50
C LEU A 106 -13.72 -13.87 2.73
N PRO A 107 -13.41 -12.60 3.00
CA PRO A 107 -12.21 -11.97 2.46
C PRO A 107 -10.96 -12.67 3.02
N ARG A 108 -9.86 -12.68 2.23
CA ARG A 108 -8.57 -13.24 2.67
C ARG A 108 -8.12 -12.69 4.02
N SER A 109 -8.33 -11.40 4.25
CA SER A 109 -7.95 -10.72 5.48
C SER A 109 -9.16 -9.97 6.05
N ILE A 110 -9.29 -10.00 7.37
CA ILE A 110 -10.33 -9.28 8.11
C ILE A 110 -9.62 -8.31 9.04
N LEU A 111 -9.85 -7.02 8.84
CA LEU A 111 -9.07 -5.96 9.43
C LEU A 111 -9.92 -5.07 10.32
N MET A 112 -9.38 -4.73 11.47
CA MET A 112 -9.89 -3.68 12.36
C MET A 112 -8.79 -2.65 12.61
N MET A 113 -9.20 -1.44 12.96
CA MET A 113 -8.29 -0.36 13.30
C MET A 113 -8.81 0.37 14.54
N MET A 114 -7.88 0.69 15.43
CA MET A 114 -8.12 1.55 16.59
C MET A 114 -7.30 2.83 16.45
N LEU A 115 -7.93 3.97 16.74
CA LEU A 115 -7.27 5.27 16.87
C LEU A 115 -7.30 5.69 18.34
N ASN A 116 -6.22 6.31 18.79
CA ASN A 116 -6.05 6.76 20.15
C ASN A 116 -5.61 8.23 20.20
N ASP A 117 -6.08 8.92 21.22
CA ASP A 117 -5.52 10.20 21.60
C ASP A 117 -4.05 10.02 22.05
N LYS A 118 -3.17 10.83 21.49
CA LYS A 118 -1.72 10.68 21.69
C LYS A 118 -1.24 11.03 23.08
N ASP A 119 -1.96 11.89 23.79
CA ASP A 119 -1.55 12.41 25.11
C ASP A 119 -2.07 11.56 26.26
N THR A 120 -3.30 11.07 26.14
CA THR A 120 -3.97 10.31 27.21
C THR A 120 -3.99 8.80 26.97
N GLY A 121 -3.80 8.37 25.72
CA GLY A 121 -3.97 6.97 25.31
C GLY A 121 -5.43 6.55 25.16
N ALA A 122 -6.38 7.44 25.42
CA ALA A 122 -7.81 7.12 25.32
C ALA A 122 -8.18 6.71 23.89
N PRO A 123 -9.03 5.66 23.71
CA PRO A 123 -9.52 5.30 22.39
C PRO A 123 -10.41 6.42 21.83
N LEU A 124 -10.15 6.81 20.58
CA LEU A 124 -10.97 7.75 19.82
C LEU A 124 -11.99 7.00 18.95
N ALA A 125 -11.55 5.92 18.30
CA ALA A 125 -12.40 5.11 17.45
C ALA A 125 -11.93 3.67 17.35
N LEU A 126 -12.91 2.76 17.15
CA LEU A 126 -12.70 1.39 16.68
C LEU A 126 -13.48 1.23 15.38
N MET A 127 -12.81 0.84 14.29
CA MET A 127 -13.40 0.87 12.96
C MET A 127 -13.06 -0.33 12.10
N SER A 128 -13.94 -0.66 11.14
CA SER A 128 -13.65 -1.61 10.06
C SER A 128 -12.54 -1.05 9.17
N ALA A 129 -11.50 -1.85 8.90
CA ALA A 129 -10.31 -1.39 8.23
C ALA A 129 -10.02 -2.05 6.87
N ASN A 130 -10.87 -2.93 6.36
CA ASN A 130 -10.68 -3.54 5.04
C ASN A 130 -10.60 -2.49 3.93
N LEU A 131 -11.55 -1.54 3.91
CA LEU A 131 -11.56 -0.46 2.93
C LEU A 131 -10.46 0.58 3.20
N VAL A 132 -10.16 0.91 4.46
CA VAL A 132 -9.03 1.79 4.80
C VAL A 132 -7.75 1.22 4.18
N SER A 133 -7.46 -0.05 4.47
CA SER A 133 -6.23 -0.71 4.02
C SER A 133 -6.12 -0.79 2.49
N CYS A 134 -7.20 -1.14 1.78
CA CYS A 134 -7.10 -1.27 0.32
C CYS A 134 -7.01 0.09 -0.40
N TYR A 135 -7.73 1.11 0.08
CA TYR A 135 -7.70 2.44 -0.53
C TYR A 135 -6.36 3.14 -0.31
N ARG A 136 -5.82 3.14 0.95
CA ARG A 136 -4.52 3.76 1.22
C ARG A 136 -3.37 3.06 0.47
N THR A 137 -3.44 1.72 0.31
CA THR A 137 -2.43 0.98 -0.44
C THR A 137 -2.47 1.32 -1.93
N GLY A 138 -3.66 1.51 -2.51
CA GLY A 138 -3.79 1.97 -3.89
C GLY A 138 -3.40 3.44 -4.09
N ALA A 139 -3.62 4.27 -3.07
CA ALA A 139 -3.35 5.70 -3.15
C ALA A 139 -1.85 6.05 -3.21
N ILE A 140 -0.96 5.28 -2.58
CA ILE A 140 0.50 5.51 -2.63
C ILE A 140 1.04 5.42 -4.08
N PRO A 141 0.74 4.36 -4.89
CA PRO A 141 1.02 4.38 -6.32
C PRO A 141 0.41 5.58 -7.06
N GLY A 142 -0.78 6.03 -6.66
CA GLY A 142 -1.40 7.24 -7.20
C GLY A 142 -0.59 8.51 -6.94
N VAL A 143 -0.07 8.69 -5.71
CA VAL A 143 0.87 9.79 -5.43
C VAL A 143 2.10 9.68 -6.33
N GLY A 144 2.67 8.46 -6.48
CA GLY A 144 3.76 8.23 -7.42
C GLY A 144 3.41 8.68 -8.84
N ALA A 145 2.27 8.28 -9.36
CA ALA A 145 1.83 8.66 -10.71
C ALA A 145 1.65 10.17 -10.87
N LYS A 146 1.11 10.86 -9.86
CA LYS A 146 0.96 12.33 -9.87
C LYS A 146 2.27 13.08 -10.14
N TYR A 147 3.40 12.55 -9.68
CA TYR A 147 4.70 13.20 -9.76
C TYR A 147 5.66 12.58 -10.77
N LEU A 148 5.45 11.32 -11.15
CA LEU A 148 6.40 10.53 -11.93
C LEU A 148 5.87 10.06 -13.28
N ALA A 149 4.54 10.00 -13.48
CA ALA A 149 3.98 9.62 -14.78
C ALA A 149 4.21 10.70 -15.84
N GLY A 150 4.28 10.30 -17.09
CA GLY A 150 4.28 11.23 -18.21
C GLY A 150 2.97 12.04 -18.25
N LYS A 151 3.04 13.31 -18.61
CA LYS A 151 1.87 14.22 -18.65
C LYS A 151 0.78 13.80 -19.63
N ASP A 152 1.16 12.99 -20.61
CA ASP A 152 0.29 12.47 -21.66
C ASP A 152 0.02 10.98 -21.53
N SER A 153 0.12 10.45 -20.32
CA SER A 153 -0.18 9.03 -20.03
C SER A 153 -1.64 8.72 -20.34
N GLU A 154 -1.87 7.79 -21.27
CA GLU A 154 -3.19 7.36 -21.75
C GLU A 154 -3.49 5.89 -21.44
N THR A 155 -2.45 5.07 -21.26
CA THR A 155 -2.55 3.62 -21.07
C THR A 155 -1.95 3.18 -19.73
N VAL A 156 -2.76 2.52 -18.92
CA VAL A 156 -2.29 1.87 -17.68
C VAL A 156 -2.43 0.36 -17.77
N THR A 157 -1.42 -0.35 -17.26
CA THR A 157 -1.44 -1.81 -17.12
C THR A 157 -1.54 -2.22 -15.67
N ILE A 158 -2.50 -3.10 -15.38
CA ILE A 158 -2.67 -3.74 -14.06
C ILE A 158 -2.33 -5.23 -14.16
N ILE A 159 -1.23 -5.63 -13.53
CA ILE A 159 -0.82 -7.04 -13.39
C ILE A 159 -1.29 -7.55 -12.04
N GLY A 160 -2.37 -8.31 -12.03
CA GLY A 160 -3.08 -8.76 -10.82
C GLY A 160 -4.39 -8.00 -10.57
N PRO A 161 -5.52 -8.45 -11.16
CA PRO A 161 -6.82 -7.75 -11.15
C PRO A 161 -7.58 -7.91 -9.81
N GLY A 162 -6.85 -8.01 -8.70
CA GLY A 162 -7.41 -8.11 -7.35
C GLY A 162 -7.89 -6.76 -6.79
N VAL A 163 -8.19 -6.75 -5.48
CA VAL A 163 -8.63 -5.52 -4.78
C VAL A 163 -7.57 -4.41 -4.90
N MET A 164 -6.30 -4.75 -4.70
CA MET A 164 -5.19 -3.79 -4.81
C MET A 164 -5.08 -3.21 -6.22
N GLY A 165 -5.18 -4.05 -7.27
CA GLY A 165 -5.16 -3.57 -8.66
C GLY A 165 -6.30 -2.61 -8.98
N ARG A 166 -7.49 -2.84 -8.42
CA ARG A 166 -8.65 -1.95 -8.60
C ARG A 166 -8.43 -0.61 -7.91
N THR A 167 -7.93 -0.59 -6.67
CA THR A 167 -7.67 0.66 -5.94
C THR A 167 -6.49 1.44 -6.52
N CYS A 168 -5.44 0.76 -7.02
CA CYS A 168 -4.38 1.42 -7.79
C CYS A 168 -4.93 2.07 -9.07
N LEU A 169 -5.80 1.35 -9.81
CA LEU A 169 -6.43 1.93 -11.00
C LEU A 169 -7.23 3.20 -10.65
N LEU A 170 -8.09 3.15 -9.63
CA LEU A 170 -8.83 4.33 -9.17
C LEU A 170 -7.90 5.50 -8.85
N ALA A 171 -6.78 5.23 -8.17
CA ALA A 171 -5.81 6.27 -7.81
C ALA A 171 -5.10 6.85 -9.04
N PHE A 172 -4.74 6.03 -10.04
CA PHE A 172 -4.18 6.55 -11.29
C PHE A 172 -5.19 7.41 -12.06
N LEU A 173 -6.45 6.99 -12.11
CA LEU A 173 -7.52 7.75 -12.78
C LEU A 173 -7.80 9.09 -12.07
N SER A 174 -7.62 9.16 -10.75
CA SER A 174 -7.75 10.39 -9.95
C SER A 174 -6.69 11.44 -10.30
N VAL A 175 -5.48 11.02 -10.66
CA VAL A 175 -4.34 11.95 -10.87
C VAL A 175 -3.87 12.07 -12.33
N CYS A 176 -4.24 11.11 -13.19
CA CYS A 176 -3.89 11.09 -14.61
C CYS A 176 -5.16 11.09 -15.47
N PRO A 177 -5.79 12.24 -15.69
CA PRO A 177 -7.11 12.33 -16.32
C PRO A 177 -7.16 11.93 -17.80
N LYS A 178 -6.00 11.78 -18.46
CA LYS A 178 -5.91 11.36 -19.88
C LYS A 178 -5.94 9.82 -20.04
N ILE A 179 -5.88 9.06 -18.96
CA ILE A 179 -5.96 7.60 -19.03
C ILE A 179 -7.35 7.19 -19.51
N THR A 180 -7.41 6.55 -20.68
CA THR A 180 -8.63 6.03 -21.30
C THR A 180 -8.56 4.54 -21.61
N THR A 181 -7.36 3.95 -21.55
CA THR A 181 -7.12 2.54 -21.83
C THR A 181 -6.54 1.85 -20.58
N VAL A 182 -7.14 0.72 -20.22
CA VAL A 182 -6.57 -0.18 -19.21
C VAL A 182 -6.28 -1.54 -19.79
N LYS A 183 -5.03 -1.98 -19.68
CA LYS A 183 -4.59 -3.35 -19.95
C LYS A 183 -4.61 -4.14 -18.66
N VAL A 184 -5.03 -5.38 -18.70
CA VAL A 184 -5.08 -6.22 -17.50
C VAL A 184 -4.52 -7.61 -17.77
N LYS A 185 -3.62 -8.05 -16.87
CA LYS A 185 -3.08 -9.41 -16.86
C LYS A 185 -3.40 -10.09 -15.54
N GLY A 186 -4.03 -11.24 -15.61
CA GLY A 186 -4.37 -12.08 -14.47
C GLY A 186 -4.30 -13.56 -14.83
N ARG A 187 -4.26 -14.44 -13.83
CA ARG A 187 -4.21 -15.90 -14.02
C ARG A 187 -5.59 -16.55 -14.14
N GLY A 188 -6.60 -15.96 -13.53
CA GLY A 188 -7.93 -16.57 -13.40
C GLY A 188 -9.00 -15.79 -14.13
N LEU A 189 -9.78 -16.47 -15.00
CA LEU A 189 -10.88 -15.85 -15.75
C LEU A 189 -11.90 -15.16 -14.85
N ARG A 190 -12.22 -15.75 -13.69
CA ARG A 190 -13.15 -15.14 -12.72
C ARG A 190 -12.67 -13.78 -12.21
N SER A 191 -11.37 -13.63 -11.95
CA SER A 191 -10.80 -12.37 -11.46
C SER A 191 -10.70 -11.33 -12.57
N LEU A 192 -10.40 -11.74 -13.78
CA LEU A 192 -10.41 -10.88 -14.97
C LEU A 192 -11.80 -10.33 -15.23
N HIS A 193 -12.81 -11.21 -15.34
CA HIS A 193 -14.20 -10.80 -15.54
C HIS A 193 -14.70 -9.86 -14.43
N ALA A 194 -14.39 -10.17 -13.16
CA ALA A 194 -14.77 -9.29 -12.06
C ALA A 194 -14.03 -7.93 -12.09
N PHE A 195 -12.86 -7.85 -12.71
CA PHE A 195 -12.15 -6.58 -12.94
C PHE A 195 -12.80 -5.78 -14.08
N GLU A 196 -13.17 -6.42 -15.18
CA GLU A 196 -13.89 -5.77 -16.29
C GLU A 196 -15.22 -5.16 -15.81
N GLU A 197 -16.00 -5.92 -15.04
CA GLU A 197 -17.26 -5.41 -14.44
C GLU A 197 -17.01 -4.25 -13.48
N PHE A 198 -15.94 -4.31 -12.70
CA PHE A 198 -15.54 -3.20 -11.84
C PHE A 198 -15.19 -1.96 -12.66
N VAL A 199 -14.38 -2.08 -13.70
CA VAL A 199 -14.01 -0.96 -14.57
C VAL A 199 -15.24 -0.33 -15.21
N LYS A 200 -16.12 -1.14 -15.77
CA LYS A 200 -17.37 -0.69 -16.40
C LYS A 200 -18.24 0.10 -15.42
N LYS A 201 -18.28 -0.30 -14.15
CA LYS A 201 -19.14 0.31 -13.13
C LYS A 201 -18.52 1.55 -12.50
N GLU A 202 -17.22 1.49 -12.14
CA GLU A 202 -16.58 2.47 -11.28
C GLU A 202 -15.60 3.41 -12.02
N CYS A 203 -15.27 3.10 -13.29
CA CYS A 203 -14.26 3.85 -14.06
C CYS A 203 -14.82 4.40 -15.39
N PRO A 204 -15.79 5.33 -15.37
CA PRO A 204 -16.51 5.77 -16.58
C PRO A 204 -15.62 6.44 -17.64
N GLN A 205 -14.41 6.92 -17.25
CA GLN A 205 -13.47 7.52 -18.19
C GLN A 205 -12.69 6.48 -19.03
N ILE A 206 -12.70 5.20 -18.63
CA ILE A 206 -12.05 4.13 -19.39
C ILE A 206 -12.92 3.77 -20.59
N GLN A 207 -12.34 3.95 -21.77
CA GLN A 207 -12.97 3.64 -23.06
C GLN A 207 -12.64 2.23 -23.54
N GLN A 208 -11.46 1.71 -23.16
CA GLN A 208 -10.99 0.40 -23.59
C GLN A 208 -10.40 -0.40 -22.42
N VAL A 209 -10.86 -1.67 -22.31
CA VAL A 209 -10.26 -2.68 -21.43
C VAL A 209 -9.68 -3.77 -22.29
N ILE A 210 -8.38 -4.07 -22.15
CA ILE A 210 -7.65 -5.08 -22.93
C ILE A 210 -7.18 -6.16 -21.96
N VAL A 211 -7.74 -7.36 -22.09
CA VAL A 211 -7.26 -8.54 -21.36
C VAL A 211 -6.09 -9.13 -22.14
N CYS A 212 -4.91 -9.15 -21.52
CA CYS A 212 -3.67 -9.57 -22.17
C CYS A 212 -3.36 -11.04 -21.91
N ASP A 213 -2.95 -11.77 -22.96
CA ASP A 213 -2.58 -13.17 -22.87
C ASP A 213 -1.14 -13.40 -22.40
N SER A 214 -0.25 -12.43 -22.63
CA SER A 214 1.16 -12.50 -22.22
C SER A 214 1.58 -11.29 -21.34
N MET A 215 2.72 -11.40 -20.69
CA MET A 215 3.34 -10.28 -19.96
C MET A 215 3.86 -9.22 -20.93
N GLU A 216 4.44 -9.64 -22.05
CA GLU A 216 4.89 -8.72 -23.11
C GLU A 216 3.75 -7.84 -23.62
N GLU A 217 2.62 -8.46 -24.00
CA GLU A 217 1.44 -7.73 -24.44
C GLU A 217 0.91 -6.74 -23.38
N ALA A 218 0.93 -7.14 -22.10
CA ALA A 218 0.49 -6.30 -21.02
C ALA A 218 1.41 -5.08 -20.82
N VAL A 219 2.73 -5.28 -20.89
CA VAL A 219 3.74 -4.24 -20.60
C VAL A 219 3.93 -3.29 -21.79
N LYS A 220 3.93 -3.83 -23.01
CA LYS A 220 4.23 -3.08 -24.24
C LYS A 220 3.26 -1.89 -24.42
N ASP A 221 3.80 -0.75 -24.83
CA ASP A 221 3.07 0.50 -25.10
C ASP A 221 2.25 1.04 -23.90
N SER A 222 2.60 0.67 -22.67
CA SER A 222 1.95 1.15 -21.45
C SER A 222 2.73 2.29 -20.82
N ASP A 223 2.03 3.37 -20.46
CA ASP A 223 2.61 4.55 -19.81
C ASP A 223 2.83 4.32 -18.32
N ILE A 224 1.90 3.58 -17.69
CA ILE A 224 1.98 3.19 -16.29
C ILE A 224 1.80 1.68 -16.20
N ILE A 225 2.72 0.99 -15.52
CA ILE A 225 2.66 -0.45 -15.27
C ILE A 225 2.60 -0.66 -13.75
N CYS A 226 1.56 -1.34 -13.26
CA CYS A 226 1.38 -1.59 -11.84
C CYS A 226 1.28 -3.09 -11.54
N VAL A 227 2.20 -3.61 -10.71
CA VAL A 227 2.20 -5.01 -10.30
C VAL A 227 1.56 -5.17 -8.93
N THR A 228 0.41 -5.83 -8.90
CA THR A 228 -0.43 -6.03 -7.71
C THR A 228 -0.83 -7.50 -7.51
N SER A 229 -0.17 -8.40 -8.23
CA SER A 229 -0.41 -9.83 -8.07
C SER A 229 0.10 -10.33 -6.72
N THR A 230 -0.54 -11.38 -6.18
CA THR A 230 0.00 -12.07 -5.00
C THR A 230 1.38 -12.61 -5.36
N ALA A 231 2.39 -12.26 -4.56
CA ALA A 231 3.75 -12.73 -4.75
C ALA A 231 3.81 -14.26 -4.54
N PRO A 232 4.38 -15.01 -5.48
CA PRO A 232 4.78 -16.39 -5.24
C PRO A 232 5.88 -16.48 -4.16
N VAL A 233 6.17 -17.68 -3.67
CA VAL A 233 7.21 -17.89 -2.65
C VAL A 233 8.61 -17.70 -3.23
N LYS A 234 8.82 -18.08 -4.49
CA LYS A 234 10.13 -18.04 -5.15
C LYS A 234 10.21 -16.88 -6.13
N GLU A 235 11.31 -16.13 -6.11
CA GLU A 235 11.57 -15.00 -7.02
C GLU A 235 11.45 -15.40 -8.50
N ILE A 236 11.87 -16.61 -8.87
CA ILE A 236 11.79 -17.09 -10.26
C ILE A 236 10.35 -17.11 -10.80
N ASP A 237 9.36 -17.24 -9.91
CA ASP A 237 7.94 -17.30 -10.27
C ASP A 237 7.28 -15.90 -10.25
N PHE A 238 8.01 -14.83 -9.91
CA PHE A 238 7.48 -13.47 -9.94
C PHE A 238 7.15 -13.03 -11.37
N PRO A 239 6.19 -12.11 -11.55
CA PRO A 239 5.99 -11.49 -12.85
C PRO A 239 7.29 -10.90 -13.37
N TYR A 240 7.78 -11.44 -14.48
CA TYR A 240 8.98 -10.94 -15.14
C TYR A 240 8.61 -9.85 -16.12
N ILE A 241 9.33 -8.74 -16.07
CA ILE A 241 9.21 -7.61 -16.99
C ILE A 241 10.56 -7.40 -17.65
N ALA A 242 10.66 -7.75 -18.94
CA ALA A 242 11.87 -7.49 -19.72
C ALA A 242 11.94 -6.01 -20.12
N GLU A 243 13.15 -5.46 -20.12
CA GLU A 243 13.35 -4.04 -20.44
C GLU A 243 12.87 -3.67 -21.84
N ASP A 244 13.12 -4.53 -22.83
CA ASP A 244 12.73 -4.31 -24.23
C ASP A 244 11.21 -4.28 -24.47
N TRP A 245 10.41 -4.70 -23.49
CA TRP A 245 8.96 -4.55 -23.52
C TRP A 245 8.51 -3.19 -22.96
N VAL A 246 9.35 -2.54 -22.15
CA VAL A 246 8.98 -1.31 -21.44
C VAL A 246 9.10 -0.11 -22.37
N LYS A 247 8.00 0.62 -22.52
CA LYS A 247 7.97 1.87 -23.27
C LYS A 247 8.92 2.88 -22.63
N LYS A 248 9.69 3.61 -23.43
CA LYS A 248 10.43 4.78 -22.96
C LYS A 248 9.47 5.76 -22.27
N GLY A 249 9.92 6.32 -21.16
CA GLY A 249 9.10 7.21 -20.34
C GLY A 249 8.08 6.51 -19.44
N ALA A 250 8.01 5.18 -19.41
CA ALA A 250 7.08 4.46 -18.56
C ALA A 250 7.36 4.64 -17.07
N LEU A 251 6.30 4.65 -16.26
CA LEU A 251 6.34 4.53 -14.82
C LEU A 251 5.96 3.10 -14.41
N ILE A 252 6.81 2.44 -13.64
CA ILE A 252 6.56 1.09 -13.11
C ILE A 252 6.34 1.20 -11.60
N CYS A 253 5.08 1.01 -11.15
CA CYS A 253 4.70 1.03 -9.73
C CYS A 253 4.67 -0.39 -9.17
N LEU A 254 5.37 -0.62 -8.08
CA LEU A 254 5.57 -1.95 -7.51
C LEU A 254 5.12 -2.05 -6.04
N PRO A 255 3.82 -2.11 -5.76
CA PRO A 255 3.30 -2.47 -4.44
C PRO A 255 3.32 -3.99 -4.19
N SER A 256 3.86 -4.77 -5.11
CA SER A 256 4.07 -6.21 -5.02
C SER A 256 5.34 -6.63 -5.75
N ALA A 257 5.76 -7.89 -5.55
CA ALA A 257 6.95 -8.44 -6.14
C ALA A 257 6.89 -8.48 -7.68
N ALA A 258 8.00 -8.13 -8.32
CA ALA A 258 8.25 -8.29 -9.73
C ALA A 258 9.73 -8.61 -9.97
N ARG A 259 10.05 -9.25 -11.11
CA ARG A 259 11.39 -9.60 -11.49
C ARG A 259 11.81 -8.86 -12.76
N PHE A 260 13.05 -8.38 -12.75
CA PHE A 260 13.69 -7.65 -13.85
C PHE A 260 15.10 -8.19 -14.07
N ASP A 261 15.72 -7.82 -15.18
CA ASP A 261 17.16 -7.98 -15.34
C ASP A 261 17.88 -7.04 -14.38
N GLU A 262 18.92 -7.53 -13.72
CA GLU A 262 19.66 -6.74 -12.72
C GLU A 262 20.27 -5.47 -13.31
N ASP A 263 20.84 -5.56 -14.52
CA ASP A 263 21.43 -4.42 -15.20
C ASP A 263 20.40 -3.30 -15.47
N PHE A 264 19.16 -3.65 -15.77
CA PHE A 264 18.06 -2.68 -15.86
C PHE A 264 17.83 -1.95 -14.52
N LEU A 265 17.72 -2.70 -13.42
CA LEU A 265 17.48 -2.11 -12.10
C LEU A 265 18.66 -1.26 -11.61
N ILE A 266 19.90 -1.66 -11.93
CA ILE A 266 21.10 -0.96 -11.46
C ILE A 266 21.38 0.29 -12.30
N ASN A 267 21.35 0.17 -13.64
CA ASN A 267 21.93 1.17 -14.53
C ASN A 267 20.93 1.93 -15.40
N ARG A 268 19.69 1.43 -15.58
CA ARG A 268 18.81 1.92 -16.66
C ARG A 268 17.44 2.42 -16.21
N CYS A 269 17.17 2.43 -14.92
CA CYS A 269 15.95 3.03 -14.39
C CYS A 269 16.26 4.01 -13.25
N LYS A 270 15.43 5.02 -13.12
CA LYS A 270 15.39 5.86 -11.91
C LYS A 270 14.72 5.09 -10.78
N LYS A 271 15.35 5.05 -9.62
CA LYS A 271 14.90 4.31 -8.45
C LYS A 271 14.20 5.26 -7.48
N VAL A 272 12.90 5.10 -7.31
CA VAL A 272 12.10 5.90 -6.38
C VAL A 272 11.44 5.00 -5.35
N VAL A 273 11.37 5.44 -4.11
CA VAL A 273 10.74 4.71 -3.00
C VAL A 273 9.72 5.59 -2.27
N ASP A 274 8.76 4.98 -1.62
CA ASP A 274 7.77 5.66 -0.78
C ASP A 274 8.40 6.28 0.48
N ASN A 275 9.24 5.52 1.20
CA ASN A 275 10.02 6.00 2.34
C ASN A 275 11.25 5.10 2.52
N TYR A 276 12.43 5.60 2.26
CA TYR A 276 13.67 4.81 2.33
C TYR A 276 13.92 4.20 3.72
N LYS A 277 13.55 4.90 4.79
CA LYS A 277 13.71 4.40 6.17
C LYS A 277 12.99 3.08 6.45
N LEU A 278 11.90 2.78 5.74
CA LEU A 278 11.24 1.48 5.84
C LEU A 278 12.15 0.35 5.33
N TYR A 279 12.84 0.58 4.25
CA TYR A 279 13.75 -0.42 3.64
C TYR A 279 15.03 -0.58 4.44
N GLU A 280 15.54 0.50 5.04
CA GLU A 280 16.63 0.42 6.03
C GLU A 280 16.21 -0.44 7.23
N ALA A 281 15.00 -0.21 7.77
CA ALA A 281 14.46 -1.00 8.87
C ALA A 281 14.35 -2.48 8.54
N TRP A 282 13.89 -2.83 7.34
CA TRP A 282 13.86 -4.22 6.90
C TRP A 282 15.26 -4.82 6.73
N ALA A 283 16.24 -4.06 6.27
CA ALA A 283 17.63 -4.52 6.19
C ALA A 283 18.27 -4.73 7.57
N GLU A 284 17.78 -4.05 8.60
CA GLU A 284 18.19 -4.27 10.00
C GLU A 284 17.45 -5.46 10.65
N GLU A 285 16.17 -5.65 10.33
CA GLU A 285 15.31 -6.70 10.90
C GLU A 285 15.57 -8.07 10.30
N PHE A 286 16.00 -8.14 9.04
CA PHE A 286 16.22 -9.37 8.30
C PHE A 286 17.67 -9.50 7.84
N PRO A 287 18.25 -10.72 7.87
CA PRO A 287 19.61 -10.93 7.40
C PRO A 287 19.74 -10.64 5.89
N TYR A 288 20.93 -10.19 5.49
CA TYR A 288 21.26 -10.02 4.07
C TYR A 288 21.30 -11.38 3.33
N PRO A 289 20.73 -11.50 2.11
CA PRO A 289 20.00 -10.43 1.39
C PRO A 289 18.55 -10.28 1.93
N SER A 290 18.21 -9.05 2.33
CA SER A 290 16.89 -8.74 2.92
C SER A 290 15.73 -8.96 1.95
N TYR A 291 15.98 -8.87 0.66
CA TYR A 291 14.99 -9.13 -0.41
C TYR A 291 14.45 -10.56 -0.40
N GLU A 292 15.21 -11.56 0.07
CA GLU A 292 14.70 -12.92 0.19
C GLU A 292 13.53 -13.03 1.15
N MET A 293 13.53 -12.20 2.20
CA MET A 293 12.47 -12.17 3.21
C MET A 293 11.39 -11.15 2.89
N VAL A 294 11.79 -9.99 2.36
CA VAL A 294 10.88 -8.89 2.03
C VAL A 294 10.94 -8.62 0.53
N GLN A 295 10.10 -9.32 -0.21
CA GLN A 295 10.09 -9.37 -1.67
C GLN A 295 9.48 -8.10 -2.31
N ILE A 296 9.89 -6.94 -1.83
CA ILE A 296 9.55 -5.62 -2.36
C ILE A 296 10.80 -5.00 -2.97
N ILE A 297 10.69 -4.41 -4.16
CA ILE A 297 11.86 -4.02 -4.97
C ILE A 297 12.80 -3.02 -4.26
N GLY A 298 12.29 -2.20 -3.34
CA GLY A 298 13.11 -1.31 -2.54
C GLY A 298 14.08 -2.04 -1.61
N SER A 299 13.74 -3.25 -1.13
CA SER A 299 14.68 -4.12 -0.40
C SER A 299 15.80 -4.62 -1.32
N LYS A 300 15.48 -4.91 -2.60
CA LYS A 300 16.50 -5.25 -3.61
C LYS A 300 17.46 -4.08 -3.85
N PHE A 301 16.96 -2.83 -3.86
CA PHE A 301 17.83 -1.65 -3.94
C PHE A 301 18.74 -1.52 -2.72
N THR A 302 18.22 -1.83 -1.53
CA THR A 302 19.03 -1.82 -0.29
C THR A 302 20.11 -2.91 -0.33
N ASP A 303 19.81 -4.10 -0.86
CA ASP A 303 20.80 -5.16 -1.06
C ASP A 303 21.87 -4.75 -2.08
N TYR A 304 21.52 -4.12 -3.21
CA TYR A 304 22.49 -3.58 -4.17
C TYR A 304 23.38 -2.47 -3.59
N LEU A 305 22.82 -1.64 -2.69
CA LEU A 305 23.59 -0.65 -1.95
C LEU A 305 24.61 -1.33 -1.02
N HIS A 306 24.19 -2.38 -0.30
CA HIS A 306 25.07 -3.18 0.55
C HIS A 306 26.21 -3.84 -0.24
N GLU A 307 25.95 -4.27 -1.47
CA GLU A 307 26.93 -4.84 -2.41
C GLU A 307 27.86 -3.79 -3.04
N GLY A 308 27.60 -2.50 -2.85
CA GLY A 308 28.34 -1.40 -3.48
C GLY A 308 28.09 -1.26 -4.98
N ARG A 309 26.98 -1.80 -5.49
CA ARG A 309 26.60 -1.76 -6.92
C ARG A 309 25.84 -0.51 -7.30
N ILE A 310 25.22 0.16 -6.33
CA ILE A 310 24.57 1.48 -6.46
C ILE A 310 24.98 2.36 -5.29
N GLN A 311 24.75 3.67 -5.40
CA GLN A 311 24.98 4.62 -4.33
C GLN A 311 23.64 5.02 -3.68
N ARG A 312 23.68 5.49 -2.41
CA ARG A 312 22.46 5.89 -1.67
C ARG A 312 21.70 7.00 -2.38
N GLU A 313 22.42 7.92 -3.01
CA GLU A 313 21.89 9.08 -3.72
C GLU A 313 21.09 8.70 -4.96
N GLU A 314 21.27 7.48 -5.48
CA GLU A 314 20.50 6.95 -6.62
C GLU A 314 19.09 6.48 -6.21
N ILE A 315 18.82 6.30 -4.89
CA ILE A 315 17.52 5.92 -4.37
C ILE A 315 16.82 7.19 -3.86
N VAL A 316 15.79 7.63 -4.56
CA VAL A 316 15.09 8.90 -4.28
C VAL A 316 13.82 8.64 -3.50
N ASP A 317 13.63 9.34 -2.38
CA ASP A 317 12.36 9.37 -1.68
C ASP A 317 11.33 10.22 -2.45
N ILE A 318 10.14 9.70 -2.67
CA ILE A 318 9.06 10.44 -3.36
C ILE A 318 8.76 11.78 -2.66
N ALA A 319 8.91 11.85 -1.35
CA ALA A 319 8.69 13.07 -0.58
C ALA A 319 9.66 14.20 -0.93
N ASP A 320 10.89 13.91 -1.33
CA ASP A 320 11.83 14.94 -1.79
C ASP A 320 11.44 15.48 -3.16
N ILE A 321 10.79 14.66 -4.00
CA ILE A 321 10.20 15.09 -5.26
C ILE A 321 8.98 15.98 -5.01
N ILE A 322 8.07 15.57 -4.12
CA ILE A 322 6.90 16.37 -3.71
C ILE A 322 7.33 17.75 -3.21
N LYS A 323 8.40 17.80 -2.41
CA LYS A 323 8.97 19.03 -1.84
C LYS A 323 9.86 19.81 -2.81
N LYS A 324 10.00 19.35 -4.05
CA LYS A 324 10.85 19.95 -5.10
C LYS A 324 12.33 20.07 -4.72
N LYS A 325 12.83 19.19 -3.85
CA LYS A 325 14.24 19.08 -3.52
C LYS A 325 14.99 18.21 -4.51
N HIS A 326 14.27 17.29 -5.16
CA HIS A 326 14.75 16.44 -6.21
C HIS A 326 13.80 16.53 -7.41
N PRO A 327 14.29 16.57 -8.66
CA PRO A 327 13.43 16.48 -9.82
C PRO A 327 12.73 15.11 -9.86
N GLY A 328 11.45 15.09 -10.22
CA GLY A 328 10.72 13.85 -10.46
C GLY A 328 11.27 13.18 -11.73
N ARG A 329 10.57 13.36 -12.84
CA ARG A 329 11.02 12.95 -14.18
C ARG A 329 11.97 14.01 -14.75
N GLU A 330 13.14 13.58 -15.25
CA GLU A 330 14.17 14.46 -15.82
C GLU A 330 14.16 14.47 -17.36
N SER A 331 13.61 13.41 -17.98
CA SER A 331 13.39 13.37 -19.42
C SER A 331 12.14 12.56 -19.77
N ASP A 332 11.58 12.78 -20.96
CA ASP A 332 10.41 12.05 -21.45
C ASP A 332 10.72 10.56 -21.73
N ASP A 333 11.99 10.22 -21.93
CA ASP A 333 12.44 8.85 -22.19
C ASP A 333 12.78 8.07 -20.89
N GLU A 334 12.86 8.74 -19.73
CA GLU A 334 13.30 8.14 -18.48
C GLU A 334 12.30 7.10 -17.95
N ILE A 335 12.76 5.86 -17.77
CA ILE A 335 11.98 4.81 -17.13
C ILE A 335 12.15 4.93 -15.61
N ILE A 336 11.05 4.96 -14.87
CA ILE A 336 11.07 5.11 -13.42
C ILE A 336 10.46 3.87 -12.77
N VAL A 337 11.19 3.28 -11.82
CA VAL A 337 10.72 2.20 -10.95
C VAL A 337 10.40 2.78 -9.58
N TYR A 338 9.12 2.72 -9.20
CA TYR A 338 8.63 3.21 -7.94
C TYR A 338 8.24 2.05 -7.01
N SER A 339 9.00 1.87 -5.94
CA SER A 339 8.76 0.86 -4.92
C SER A 339 7.79 1.36 -3.85
N VAL A 340 6.85 0.51 -3.47
CA VAL A 340 5.85 0.80 -2.43
C VAL A 340 5.83 -0.34 -1.42
N GLY A 341 6.27 -0.05 -0.18
CA GLY A 341 6.38 -1.05 0.89
C GLY A 341 5.11 -1.16 1.76
N GLY A 342 4.38 -0.06 1.88
CA GLY A 342 3.23 0.06 2.79
C GLY A 342 3.65 0.22 4.26
N MET A 343 2.98 1.14 4.98
CA MET A 343 3.39 1.50 6.34
C MET A 343 2.19 1.62 7.29
N PRO A 344 2.36 1.35 8.60
CA PRO A 344 1.30 1.55 9.61
C PRO A 344 0.71 2.96 9.62
N VAL A 345 1.55 3.97 9.44
CA VAL A 345 1.16 5.39 9.41
C VAL A 345 0.18 5.75 8.30
N GLU A 346 0.18 5.00 7.18
CA GLU A 346 -0.78 5.19 6.09
C GLU A 346 -2.20 4.85 6.53
N ASP A 347 -2.35 3.80 7.34
CA ASP A 347 -3.64 3.42 7.90
C ASP A 347 -4.14 4.51 8.86
N ILE A 348 -3.25 5.10 9.68
CA ILE A 348 -3.58 6.21 10.61
C ILE A 348 -3.97 7.47 9.83
N ALA A 349 -3.25 7.81 8.77
CA ALA A 349 -3.56 8.98 7.95
C ALA A 349 -4.95 8.88 7.33
N TRP A 350 -5.23 7.76 6.66
CA TRP A 350 -6.53 7.57 6.00
C TRP A 350 -7.66 7.31 7.00
N GLY A 351 -7.44 6.40 7.95
CA GLY A 351 -8.41 6.12 9.01
C GLY A 351 -8.73 7.36 9.84
N GLY A 352 -7.73 8.15 10.20
CA GLY A 352 -7.90 9.42 10.92
C GLY A 352 -8.67 10.47 10.12
N THR A 353 -8.46 10.52 8.79
CA THR A 353 -9.24 11.40 7.90
C THR A 353 -10.72 10.98 7.87
N VAL A 354 -10.99 9.69 7.66
CA VAL A 354 -12.37 9.15 7.64
C VAL A 354 -13.04 9.28 9.00
N TYR A 355 -12.32 9.09 10.11
CA TYR A 355 -12.82 9.34 11.46
C TYR A 355 -13.28 10.79 11.64
N ARG A 356 -12.50 11.77 11.20
CA ARG A 356 -12.89 13.18 11.26
C ARG A 356 -14.11 13.50 10.39
N ASN A 357 -14.19 12.88 9.21
CA ASN A 357 -15.39 12.99 8.37
C ASN A 357 -16.61 12.43 9.11
N ALA A 358 -16.49 11.26 9.74
CA ALA A 358 -17.57 10.64 10.51
C ALA A 358 -18.04 11.52 11.67
N LEU A 359 -17.12 12.11 12.43
CA LEU A 359 -17.46 13.06 13.50
C LEU A 359 -18.23 14.25 12.98
N LYS A 360 -17.77 14.84 11.87
CA LYS A 360 -18.42 16.02 11.26
C LYS A 360 -19.85 15.73 10.80
N GLU A 361 -20.09 14.54 10.27
CA GLU A 361 -21.39 14.13 9.75
C GLU A 361 -22.27 13.38 10.76
N GLY A 362 -21.79 13.18 12.00
CA GLY A 362 -22.52 12.45 13.04
C GLY A 362 -22.75 10.96 12.71
N ILE A 363 -21.78 10.33 12.03
CA ILE A 363 -21.83 8.93 11.60
C ILE A 363 -21.16 8.04 12.64
N GLY A 364 -21.73 6.86 12.89
CA GLY A 364 -21.20 5.84 13.80
C GLY A 364 -22.00 5.73 15.09
N VAL A 365 -21.51 4.90 16.00
CA VAL A 365 -22.14 4.64 17.31
C VAL A 365 -21.13 4.95 18.40
N GLU A 366 -21.47 5.90 19.27
CA GLU A 366 -20.66 6.19 20.46
C GLU A 366 -20.86 5.07 21.49
N LEU A 367 -19.79 4.46 21.92
CA LEU A 367 -19.77 3.39 22.93
C LEU A 367 -19.00 3.86 24.17
N PRO A 368 -19.51 3.60 25.38
CA PRO A 368 -18.77 3.86 26.60
C PRO A 368 -17.67 2.82 26.80
N LEU A 369 -16.46 3.26 27.13
CA LEU A 369 -15.42 2.38 27.68
C LEU A 369 -15.67 2.20 29.18
N TRP A 370 -15.87 3.32 29.90
CA TRP A 370 -16.33 3.38 31.29
C TRP A 370 -16.88 4.77 31.63
N ASP A 371 -17.70 4.86 32.64
CA ASP A 371 -18.11 6.13 33.25
C ASP A 371 -17.10 6.57 34.32
N GLN A 372 -16.60 5.61 35.07
CA GLN A 372 -15.51 5.77 36.04
C GLN A 372 -14.67 4.50 36.05
N PRO A 373 -13.32 4.60 35.98
CA PRO A 373 -12.48 3.41 36.08
C PRO A 373 -12.59 2.77 37.46
N ASP A 374 -12.67 1.44 37.51
CA ASP A 374 -12.85 0.69 38.77
C ASP A 374 -11.56 0.75 39.63
N MET A 375 -10.40 0.69 38.97
CA MET A 375 -9.08 0.79 39.62
C MET A 375 -8.27 1.89 38.95
N ALA A 376 -8.14 3.06 39.61
CA ALA A 376 -7.36 4.20 39.12
C ALA A 376 -6.64 4.92 40.28
#